data_94da0c92beb89ff10113ab1a1d9d8e6c
#
_entry.id   94da0c92beb89ff10113ab1a1d9d8e6c
#
_cell.length_a   1.000
_cell.length_b   1.000
_cell.length_c   1.000
_cell.angle_alpha   90.00
_cell.angle_beta   90.00
_cell.angle_gamma   90.00
#
_symmetry.space_group_name_H-M   'P 1'
#
loop_
_entity.id
_entity.type
_entity.pdbx_description
1 polymer ?
#
loop_
_entity_poly.entity_id
_entity_poly.type
_entity_poly.pdbx_seq_one_letter_code
_entity_poly.pdbx_strand_id
1 'polypeptide(L)'
;MTLHKLLRYAAAVFTAAAVCAGCGNEVPAPAAETAVAPPPPVLTAESEPEPVTHTGYLDCLYYDDSEFWLYDQRSRIYDTDGAVLCGVAPHHLAAGHFIAGMYRTAAESRDDIETVVLVAPMHYDTANTLCTSYKSRRTAFGIAETDTEITDMFVSRLGAAEDDYMTEFDHSASSHIPFIKYYLPDAKTACLLVSPKEKADIPERLSELLYEISQKKKCLFAFSIDFSHYLDPFDANAHDKETYDAVLSGDTGRIEHFTNSNVDTPYCLSTFVRLSEKLGGNIVSADNGNTYTVGCIPYSRSQFPDGVTSYFVFLSSRGSD
;
A
#
# COMPACT_ATOMS: atom_id res chain seq x y z
N MET A 1 -0.52 -18.33 -25.17
CA MET A 1 0.69 -17.86 -24.46
C MET A 1 0.81 -18.71 -23.19
N THR A 2 1.92 -19.38 -23.00
CA THR A 2 2.05 -20.59 -22.19
C THR A 2 2.13 -20.29 -20.69
N LEU A 3 1.46 -21.14 -19.91
CA LEU A 3 1.38 -21.27 -18.44
C LEU A 3 2.73 -21.05 -17.68
N HIS A 4 3.85 -21.08 -18.40
CA HIS A 4 5.20 -20.96 -17.84
C HIS A 4 5.64 -19.55 -17.41
N LYS A 5 4.89 -18.50 -17.76
CA LYS A 5 5.24 -17.11 -17.36
C LYS A 5 4.63 -16.69 -16.03
N LEU A 6 3.47 -17.23 -15.67
CA LEU A 6 2.83 -16.96 -14.36
C LEU A 6 3.59 -17.53 -13.17
N LEU A 7 4.37 -18.59 -13.39
CA LEU A 7 5.16 -19.28 -12.36
C LEU A 7 6.52 -18.59 -12.07
N ARG A 8 6.94 -17.56 -12.81
CA ARG A 8 8.25 -16.93 -12.65
C ARG A 8 8.31 -15.86 -11.57
N TYR A 9 7.19 -15.37 -11.09
CA TYR A 9 7.14 -14.29 -10.08
C TYR A 9 7.14 -14.79 -8.63
N ALA A 10 6.93 -16.08 -8.39
CA ALA A 10 6.93 -16.67 -7.04
C ALA A 10 8.28 -17.21 -6.56
N ALA A 11 9.35 -17.14 -7.37
CA ALA A 11 10.61 -17.86 -7.09
C ALA A 11 11.85 -16.98 -6.82
N ALA A 12 11.70 -15.71 -6.48
CA ALA A 12 12.84 -14.80 -6.31
C ALA A 12 13.09 -14.32 -4.88
N VAL A 13 12.76 -15.11 -3.86
CA VAL A 13 13.26 -14.85 -2.49
C VAL A 13 13.68 -16.18 -1.87
N PHE A 14 14.95 -16.47 -1.90
CA PHE A 14 15.76 -17.23 -0.95
C PHE A 14 17.02 -17.74 -1.64
N THR A 15 18.15 -17.05 -1.48
CA THR A 15 19.48 -17.64 -1.21
C THR A 15 20.52 -16.53 -1.06
N ALA A 16 21.02 -16.29 0.10
CA ALA A 16 22.43 -15.95 0.36
C ALA A 16 22.72 -15.96 1.87
N ALA A 17 23.14 -17.08 2.36
CA ALA A 17 23.98 -17.15 3.55
C ALA A 17 25.13 -18.09 3.24
N ALA A 18 26.32 -17.55 3.10
CA ALA A 18 27.56 -18.33 3.21
C ALA A 18 28.69 -17.45 3.73
N VAL A 19 29.11 -17.82 4.89
CA VAL A 19 30.28 -17.46 5.67
C VAL A 19 31.56 -17.57 4.86
N CYS A 20 32.48 -16.60 5.01
CA CYS A 20 33.91 -16.83 4.94
C CYS A 20 34.68 -16.04 6.02
N ALA A 21 35.19 -16.77 6.99
CA ALA A 21 36.24 -16.31 7.87
C ALA A 21 37.59 -16.43 7.16
N GLY A 22 38.49 -15.46 7.35
CA GLY A 22 39.85 -15.57 6.83
C GLY A 22 40.75 -14.43 7.29
N CYS A 23 41.43 -14.66 8.38
CA CYS A 23 42.82 -14.29 8.75
C CYS A 23 43.38 -12.92 8.36
N GLY A 24 43.88 -12.27 9.42
CA GLY A 24 44.55 -10.99 9.48
C GLY A 24 45.93 -10.91 8.85
N ASN A 25 46.37 -9.70 8.73
CA ASN A 25 47.78 -9.28 8.84
C ASN A 25 47.78 -7.77 9.25
N GLU A 26 48.34 -7.52 10.41
CA GLU A 26 48.66 -6.18 10.92
C GLU A 26 49.84 -5.58 10.17
N VAL A 27 49.70 -4.32 9.76
CA VAL A 27 50.79 -3.47 9.31
C VAL A 27 50.85 -2.23 10.20
N PRO A 28 51.98 -1.85 10.77
CA PRO A 28 52.07 -0.76 11.74
C PRO A 28 51.92 0.61 11.07
N ALA A 29 51.27 1.53 11.78
CA ALA A 29 51.02 2.92 11.36
C ALA A 29 52.26 3.83 11.54
N PRO A 30 52.46 4.79 10.65
CA PRO A 30 53.49 5.85 10.84
C PRO A 30 52.98 6.94 11.79
N ALA A 31 53.92 7.59 12.47
CA ALA A 31 53.75 8.59 13.51
C ALA A 31 53.00 9.84 13.03
N ALA A 32 52.17 10.39 13.93
CA ALA A 32 51.37 11.58 13.70
C ALA A 32 52.19 12.87 13.74
N GLU A 33 52.08 13.68 12.70
CA GLU A 33 52.42 15.11 12.70
C GLU A 33 51.26 15.89 13.31
N THR A 34 51.59 16.75 14.27
CA THR A 34 50.65 17.68 14.92
C THR A 34 50.28 18.83 13.99
N ALA A 35 49.10 18.75 13.38
CA ALA A 35 48.53 19.86 12.63
C ALA A 35 47.81 20.86 13.56
N VAL A 36 48.14 22.13 13.41
CA VAL A 36 47.46 23.27 14.09
C VAL A 36 46.05 23.40 13.53
N ALA A 37 45.06 23.43 14.41
CA ALA A 37 43.64 23.57 14.03
C ALA A 37 43.35 24.94 13.40
N PRO A 38 42.57 25.00 12.31
CA PRO A 38 42.13 26.27 11.73
C PRO A 38 41.10 26.97 12.63
N PRO A 39 40.98 28.32 12.53
CA PRO A 39 40.01 29.06 13.33
C PRO A 39 38.56 28.66 12.99
N PRO A 40 37.62 28.78 13.95
CA PRO A 40 36.22 28.41 13.72
C PRO A 40 35.60 29.29 12.61
N PRO A 41 34.72 28.72 11.79
CA PRO A 41 34.04 29.49 10.74
C PRO A 41 33.08 30.51 11.36
N VAL A 42 33.12 31.72 10.78
CA VAL A 42 32.18 32.79 11.09
C VAL A 42 30.79 32.35 10.66
N LEU A 43 29.85 32.25 11.59
CA LEU A 43 28.42 31.98 11.32
C LEU A 43 27.86 33.16 10.50
N THR A 44 27.76 32.98 9.20
CA THR A 44 26.97 33.86 8.33
C THR A 44 25.48 33.49 8.56
N ALA A 45 24.62 34.52 8.57
CA ALA A 45 23.18 34.40 8.76
C ALA A 45 22.60 33.25 7.93
N GLU A 46 21.77 32.41 8.56
CA GLU A 46 21.01 31.34 7.91
C GLU A 46 20.22 31.95 6.76
N SER A 47 20.58 31.59 5.54
CA SER A 47 19.71 31.80 4.38
C SER A 47 18.45 30.93 4.58
N GLU A 48 17.29 31.49 4.31
CA GLU A 48 16.05 30.69 4.26
C GLU A 48 16.31 29.47 3.36
N PRO A 49 15.87 28.26 3.81
CA PRO A 49 16.08 27.06 3.03
C PRO A 49 15.41 27.23 1.66
N GLU A 50 16.17 27.02 0.60
CA GLU A 50 15.64 26.99 -0.76
C GLU A 50 14.51 25.96 -0.82
N PRO A 51 13.40 26.24 -1.53
CA PRO A 51 12.31 25.29 -1.66
C PRO A 51 12.84 23.98 -2.26
N VAL A 52 12.66 22.88 -1.55
CA VAL A 52 13.07 21.56 -2.02
C VAL A 52 12.24 21.23 -3.27
N THR A 53 12.88 21.24 -4.43
CA THR A 53 12.25 20.83 -5.67
C THR A 53 12.35 19.30 -5.79
N HIS A 54 11.25 18.59 -5.56
CA HIS A 54 11.16 17.15 -5.78
C HIS A 54 11.11 16.88 -7.29
N THR A 55 12.28 16.76 -7.92
CA THR A 55 12.39 16.51 -9.35
C THR A 55 12.49 15.02 -9.64
N GLY A 56 11.91 14.60 -10.76
CA GLY A 56 11.90 13.22 -11.22
C GLY A 56 10.56 12.51 -10.94
N TYR A 57 10.51 11.24 -11.33
CA TYR A 57 9.32 10.39 -11.20
C TYR A 57 9.73 9.05 -10.60
N LEU A 58 8.81 8.40 -9.91
CA LEU A 58 8.90 6.99 -9.55
C LEU A 58 8.22 6.14 -10.64
N ASP A 59 8.67 4.90 -10.78
CA ASP A 59 8.06 3.91 -11.67
C ASP A 59 7.16 2.95 -10.89
N CYS A 60 6.26 2.26 -11.60
CA CYS A 60 5.46 1.16 -11.06
C CYS A 60 6.15 -0.17 -11.38
N LEU A 61 7.17 -0.53 -10.60
CA LEU A 61 8.13 -1.61 -10.92
C LEU A 61 7.52 -3.01 -11.04
N TYR A 62 6.43 -3.29 -10.33
CA TYR A 62 5.81 -4.62 -10.26
C TYR A 62 4.54 -4.75 -11.11
N TYR A 63 4.34 -3.82 -12.04
CA TYR A 63 3.19 -3.77 -12.89
C TYR A 63 3.56 -4.07 -14.33
N ASP A 64 2.76 -4.90 -15.00
CA ASP A 64 2.90 -5.19 -16.45
C ASP A 64 1.71 -4.60 -17.21
N ASP A 65 1.96 -3.57 -17.97
CA ASP A 65 0.94 -2.86 -18.76
C ASP A 65 0.20 -3.78 -19.73
N SER A 66 0.84 -4.86 -20.21
CA SER A 66 0.24 -5.81 -21.13
C SER A 66 -0.89 -6.65 -20.51
N GLU A 67 -0.91 -6.77 -19.19
CA GLU A 67 -1.91 -7.53 -18.45
C GLU A 67 -3.09 -6.67 -17.98
N PHE A 68 -2.97 -5.33 -18.03
CA PHE A 68 -4.00 -4.40 -17.57
C PHE A 68 -5.38 -4.71 -18.17
N TRP A 69 -5.44 -4.94 -19.48
CA TRP A 69 -6.71 -5.17 -20.16
C TRP A 69 -7.41 -6.47 -19.75
N LEU A 70 -6.66 -7.45 -19.25
CA LEU A 70 -7.24 -8.67 -18.68
C LEU A 70 -7.92 -8.36 -17.34
N TYR A 71 -7.33 -7.48 -16.54
CA TYR A 71 -7.91 -7.05 -15.28
C TYR A 71 -9.14 -6.17 -15.51
N ASP A 72 -9.05 -5.21 -16.42
CA ASP A 72 -10.18 -4.35 -16.80
C ASP A 72 -11.37 -5.16 -17.32
N GLN A 73 -11.15 -6.07 -18.26
CA GLN A 73 -12.22 -6.93 -18.82
C GLN A 73 -12.87 -7.87 -17.81
N ARG A 74 -12.14 -8.29 -16.77
CA ARG A 74 -12.64 -9.14 -15.70
C ARG A 74 -13.23 -8.37 -14.54
N SER A 75 -13.00 -7.07 -14.50
CA SER A 75 -13.52 -6.19 -13.46
C SER A 75 -15.04 -6.05 -13.59
N ARG A 76 -15.67 -5.73 -12.48
CA ARG A 76 -17.09 -5.40 -12.45
C ARG A 76 -17.33 -4.16 -11.59
N ILE A 77 -18.42 -3.48 -11.84
CA ILE A 77 -18.94 -2.45 -10.94
C ILE A 77 -19.70 -3.16 -9.84
N TYR A 78 -19.38 -2.80 -8.60
CA TYR A 78 -20.02 -3.36 -7.42
C TYR A 78 -21.22 -2.54 -7.01
N ASP A 79 -22.25 -3.20 -6.45
CA ASP A 79 -23.40 -2.51 -5.89
C ASP A 79 -22.99 -1.76 -4.61
N THR A 80 -23.36 -0.48 -4.53
CA THR A 80 -23.09 0.39 -3.38
C THR A 80 -24.27 1.30 -3.10
N ASP A 81 -24.48 1.64 -1.84
CA ASP A 81 -25.52 2.57 -1.42
C ASP A 81 -25.03 4.04 -1.56
N GLY A 82 -24.74 4.48 -2.82
CA GLY A 82 -24.29 5.83 -3.11
C GLY A 82 -22.77 5.98 -3.27
N ALA A 83 -22.25 7.15 -2.90
CA ALA A 83 -20.86 7.53 -3.15
C ALA A 83 -19.86 6.66 -2.36
N VAL A 84 -18.88 6.05 -3.04
CA VAL A 84 -17.78 5.33 -2.39
C VAL A 84 -16.83 6.34 -1.75
N LEU A 85 -16.61 6.18 -0.44
CA LEU A 85 -15.74 7.02 0.37
C LEU A 85 -14.38 6.36 0.60
N CYS A 86 -14.41 5.05 0.92
CA CYS A 86 -13.23 4.24 1.18
C CYS A 86 -13.37 2.88 0.49
N GLY A 87 -12.22 2.29 0.12
CA GLY A 87 -12.17 0.94 -0.42
C GLY A 87 -10.94 0.17 0.02
N VAL A 88 -11.10 -1.14 0.18
CA VAL A 88 -10.00 -2.10 0.36
C VAL A 88 -9.94 -2.95 -0.89
N ALA A 89 -8.74 -3.13 -1.45
CA ALA A 89 -8.47 -4.09 -2.53
C ALA A 89 -7.07 -4.69 -2.37
N PRO A 90 -6.81 -5.88 -2.91
CA PRO A 90 -5.51 -6.53 -2.83
C PRO A 90 -4.44 -5.76 -3.60
N HIS A 91 -3.16 -6.06 -3.31
CA HIS A 91 -2.03 -5.60 -4.11
C HIS A 91 -1.38 -6.72 -4.94
N HIS A 92 -1.75 -7.95 -4.70
CA HIS A 92 -1.30 -9.08 -5.51
C HIS A 92 -2.02 -9.08 -6.87
N LEU A 93 -1.30 -8.84 -7.95
CA LEU A 93 -1.87 -8.68 -9.29
C LEU A 93 -2.56 -9.93 -9.85
N ALA A 94 -2.39 -11.11 -9.23
CA ALA A 94 -3.25 -12.26 -9.53
C ALA A 94 -4.75 -11.91 -9.38
N ALA A 95 -5.07 -11.01 -8.45
CA ALA A 95 -6.41 -10.46 -8.23
C ALA A 95 -6.57 -9.03 -8.79
N GLY A 96 -5.80 -8.63 -9.80
CA GLY A 96 -5.81 -7.29 -10.37
C GLY A 96 -7.19 -6.80 -10.83
N HIS A 97 -8.09 -7.72 -11.21
CA HIS A 97 -9.48 -7.37 -11.53
C HIS A 97 -10.30 -6.89 -10.32
N PHE A 98 -9.92 -7.24 -9.09
CA PHE A 98 -10.51 -6.68 -7.87
C PHE A 98 -10.07 -5.23 -7.65
N ILE A 99 -8.77 -4.93 -7.91
CA ILE A 99 -8.25 -3.56 -7.89
C ILE A 99 -9.01 -2.71 -8.92
N ALA A 100 -9.10 -3.21 -10.15
CA ALA A 100 -9.84 -2.57 -11.23
C ALA A 100 -11.32 -2.32 -10.86
N GLY A 101 -11.99 -3.34 -10.29
CA GLY A 101 -13.39 -3.25 -9.87
C GLY A 101 -13.63 -2.19 -8.79
N MET A 102 -12.75 -2.10 -7.81
CA MET A 102 -12.82 -1.09 -6.75
C MET A 102 -12.74 0.33 -7.32
N TYR A 103 -11.70 0.65 -8.11
CA TYR A 103 -11.53 2.00 -8.67
C TYR A 103 -12.60 2.34 -9.70
N ARG A 104 -13.02 1.39 -10.53
CA ARG A 104 -14.13 1.55 -11.46
C ARG A 104 -15.43 1.88 -10.74
N THR A 105 -15.75 1.15 -9.67
CA THR A 105 -16.94 1.42 -8.84
C THR A 105 -16.87 2.81 -8.20
N ALA A 106 -15.72 3.19 -7.67
CA ALA A 106 -15.56 4.53 -7.08
C ALA A 106 -15.78 5.63 -8.13
N ALA A 107 -15.19 5.49 -9.33
CA ALA A 107 -15.34 6.45 -10.43
C ALA A 107 -16.80 6.56 -10.94
N GLU A 108 -17.54 5.46 -10.98
CA GLU A 108 -18.95 5.43 -11.39
C GLU A 108 -19.89 5.96 -10.28
N SER A 109 -19.47 5.88 -9.01
CA SER A 109 -20.32 6.30 -7.87
C SER A 109 -20.30 7.80 -7.63
N ARG A 110 -19.27 8.54 -8.12
CA ARG A 110 -19.09 9.97 -7.92
C ARG A 110 -18.03 10.53 -8.88
N ASP A 111 -18.20 11.80 -9.28
CA ASP A 111 -17.36 12.50 -10.25
C ASP A 111 -16.46 13.60 -9.63
N ASP A 112 -16.48 13.75 -8.30
CA ASP A 112 -15.83 14.85 -7.59
C ASP A 112 -14.50 14.41 -6.89
N ILE A 113 -13.90 13.26 -7.24
CA ILE A 113 -12.68 12.77 -6.61
C ILE A 113 -11.48 13.59 -7.09
N GLU A 114 -10.92 14.43 -6.20
CA GLU A 114 -9.73 15.25 -6.46
C GLU A 114 -8.42 14.52 -6.17
N THR A 115 -8.44 13.65 -5.16
CA THR A 115 -7.24 12.90 -4.73
C THR A 115 -7.60 11.50 -4.26
N VAL A 116 -6.79 10.52 -4.66
CA VAL A 116 -6.80 9.18 -4.07
C VAL A 116 -5.69 9.10 -3.03
N VAL A 117 -6.09 8.90 -1.78
CA VAL A 117 -5.18 8.66 -0.66
C VAL A 117 -5.01 7.16 -0.51
N LEU A 118 -3.83 6.64 -0.85
CA LEU A 118 -3.52 5.22 -0.83
C LEU A 118 -2.69 4.88 0.41
N VAL A 119 -3.24 4.04 1.28
CA VAL A 119 -2.56 3.48 2.45
C VAL A 119 -2.24 2.02 2.17
N ALA A 120 -1.00 1.62 2.35
CA ALA A 120 -0.53 0.29 1.99
C ALA A 120 0.48 -0.26 3.02
N PRO A 121 0.64 -1.59 3.13
CA PRO A 121 1.67 -2.18 3.98
C PRO A 121 3.07 -1.90 3.45
N MET A 122 4.03 -1.90 4.34
CA MET A 122 5.44 -1.93 4.03
C MET A 122 5.97 -3.37 4.20
N HIS A 123 6.38 -4.00 3.10
CA HIS A 123 6.84 -5.40 3.10
C HIS A 123 8.32 -5.55 3.43
N TYR A 124 9.09 -4.47 3.34
CA TYR A 124 10.53 -4.51 3.54
C TYR A 124 10.92 -3.76 4.81
N ASP A 125 11.84 -4.36 5.57
CA ASP A 125 12.36 -3.77 6.79
C ASP A 125 13.27 -2.58 6.51
N THR A 126 12.94 -1.45 7.09
CA THR A 126 13.76 -0.24 7.12
C THR A 126 13.84 0.32 8.54
N ALA A 127 14.65 1.37 8.72
CA ALA A 127 14.67 2.11 9.97
C ALA A 127 13.38 2.93 10.20
N ASN A 128 12.66 3.23 9.10
CA ASN A 128 11.43 4.00 9.12
C ASN A 128 10.23 3.07 9.20
N THR A 129 9.22 3.44 9.95
CA THR A 129 7.98 2.65 10.10
C THR A 129 6.81 3.24 9.32
N LEU A 130 6.95 4.49 8.87
CA LEU A 130 6.04 5.17 7.95
C LEU A 130 6.88 5.81 6.84
N CYS A 131 6.54 5.53 5.58
CA CYS A 131 7.22 6.10 4.41
C CYS A 131 6.22 6.70 3.43
N THR A 132 6.63 7.80 2.79
CA THR A 132 5.90 8.50 1.74
C THR A 132 6.87 9.06 0.71
N SER A 133 6.35 9.63 -0.39
CA SER A 133 7.17 10.33 -1.38
C SER A 133 6.40 11.50 -1.97
N TYR A 134 7.12 12.58 -2.28
CA TYR A 134 6.61 13.74 -3.01
C TYR A 134 6.65 13.55 -4.52
N LYS A 135 7.34 12.52 -5.01
CA LYS A 135 7.47 12.28 -6.44
C LYS A 135 6.21 11.68 -7.04
N SER A 136 5.81 12.22 -8.18
CA SER A 136 4.75 11.65 -9.02
C SER A 136 5.19 10.33 -9.65
N ARG A 137 4.24 9.52 -10.09
CA ARG A 137 4.54 8.20 -10.67
C ARG A 137 4.20 8.13 -12.15
N ARG A 138 5.08 7.49 -12.91
CA ARG A 138 4.85 7.19 -14.32
C ARG A 138 4.03 5.91 -14.46
N THR A 139 3.03 5.97 -15.32
CA THR A 139 2.23 4.81 -15.72
C THR A 139 2.06 4.81 -17.25
N ALA A 140 1.58 3.71 -17.82
CA ALA A 140 1.19 3.64 -19.23
C ALA A 140 0.06 4.61 -19.59
N PHE A 141 -0.71 5.07 -18.59
CA PHE A 141 -1.87 5.96 -18.77
C PHE A 141 -1.54 7.44 -18.50
N GLY A 142 -0.27 7.76 -18.28
CA GLY A 142 0.22 9.10 -17.99
C GLY A 142 0.82 9.23 -16.60
N ILE A 143 1.04 10.47 -16.17
CA ILE A 143 1.63 10.77 -14.86
C ILE A 143 0.50 10.81 -13.82
N ALA A 144 0.61 9.99 -12.78
CA ALA A 144 -0.16 10.11 -11.56
C ALA A 144 0.53 11.15 -10.66
N GLU A 145 0.00 12.37 -10.66
CA GLU A 145 0.58 13.49 -9.91
C GLU A 145 0.42 13.27 -8.40
N THR A 146 1.45 13.64 -7.62
CA THR A 146 1.38 13.57 -6.17
C THR A 146 0.65 14.79 -5.59
N ASP A 147 -0.24 14.57 -4.64
CA ASP A 147 -0.81 15.62 -3.79
C ASP A 147 0.18 15.92 -2.66
N THR A 148 1.05 16.89 -2.90
CA THR A 148 2.12 17.26 -1.97
C THR A 148 1.59 17.84 -0.67
N GLU A 149 0.42 18.48 -0.66
CA GLU A 149 -0.20 19.00 0.55
C GLU A 149 -0.61 17.88 1.51
N ILE A 150 -1.18 16.77 1.00
CA ILE A 150 -1.49 15.61 1.83
C ILE A 150 -0.19 14.90 2.25
N THR A 151 0.80 14.81 1.36
CA THR A 151 2.11 14.26 1.69
C THR A 151 2.78 15.03 2.83
N ASP A 152 2.72 16.36 2.81
CA ASP A 152 3.18 17.22 3.92
C ASP A 152 2.48 16.90 5.24
N MET A 153 1.17 16.59 5.20
CA MET A 153 0.45 16.19 6.41
C MET A 153 0.93 14.83 6.94
N PHE A 154 1.27 13.88 6.08
CA PHE A 154 1.87 12.60 6.52
C PHE A 154 3.22 12.82 7.19
N VAL A 155 4.09 13.64 6.61
CA VAL A 155 5.41 13.97 7.17
C VAL A 155 5.27 14.73 8.49
N SER A 156 4.51 15.82 8.49
CA SER A 156 4.45 16.73 9.65
C SER A 156 3.63 16.20 10.82
N ARG A 157 2.56 15.43 10.56
CA ARG A 157 1.60 15.01 11.59
C ARG A 157 1.82 13.56 12.07
N LEU A 158 2.27 12.68 11.20
CA LEU A 158 2.54 11.28 11.52
C LEU A 158 4.02 10.99 11.70
N GLY A 159 4.90 11.85 11.19
CA GLY A 159 6.36 11.63 11.18
C GLY A 159 6.79 10.64 10.09
N ALA A 160 6.03 10.55 9.00
CA ALA A 160 6.41 9.72 7.85
C ALA A 160 7.74 10.23 7.26
N ALA A 161 8.65 9.32 6.95
CA ALA A 161 9.89 9.63 6.27
C ALA A 161 9.63 9.78 4.76
N GLU A 162 10.26 10.78 4.14
CA GLU A 162 10.39 10.81 2.69
C GLU A 162 11.39 9.73 2.28
N ASP A 163 10.90 8.68 1.62
CA ASP A 163 11.71 7.55 1.17
C ASP A 163 11.25 7.11 -0.23
N ASP A 164 11.82 7.75 -1.23
CA ASP A 164 11.53 7.48 -2.64
C ASP A 164 11.84 6.04 -3.03
N TYR A 165 12.95 5.49 -2.52
CA TYR A 165 13.34 4.13 -2.83
C TYR A 165 12.33 3.13 -2.29
N MET A 166 11.92 3.25 -1.02
CA MET A 166 10.95 2.35 -0.42
C MET A 166 9.60 2.44 -1.10
N THR A 167 9.12 3.67 -1.35
CA THR A 167 7.82 3.88 -2.00
C THR A 167 7.77 3.46 -3.46
N GLU A 168 8.92 3.39 -4.16
CA GLU A 168 9.01 2.83 -5.52
C GLU A 168 9.16 1.30 -5.49
N PHE A 169 9.98 0.79 -4.56
CA PHE A 169 10.35 -0.61 -4.50
C PHE A 169 9.25 -1.49 -3.90
N ASP A 170 8.43 -0.99 -2.97
CA ASP A 170 7.33 -1.76 -2.41
C ASP A 170 6.17 -1.87 -3.40
N HIS A 171 5.79 -3.11 -3.71
CA HIS A 171 4.74 -3.40 -4.68
C HIS A 171 3.33 -3.04 -4.21
N SER A 172 3.12 -2.91 -2.90
CA SER A 172 1.79 -2.70 -2.31
C SER A 172 1.11 -1.40 -2.77
N ALA A 173 1.90 -0.33 -2.96
CA ALA A 173 1.38 0.92 -3.50
C ALA A 173 1.45 0.95 -5.03
N SER A 174 2.58 0.50 -5.61
CA SER A 174 2.82 0.61 -7.06
C SER A 174 1.83 -0.20 -7.91
N SER A 175 1.29 -1.30 -7.38
CA SER A 175 0.27 -2.10 -8.07
C SER A 175 -1.07 -1.37 -8.26
N HIS A 176 -1.40 -0.39 -7.43
CA HIS A 176 -2.66 0.36 -7.50
C HIS A 176 -2.59 1.56 -8.45
N ILE A 177 -1.44 2.22 -8.56
CA ILE A 177 -1.30 3.51 -9.25
C ILE A 177 -1.75 3.50 -10.71
N PRO A 178 -1.46 2.48 -11.54
CA PRO A 178 -1.96 2.43 -12.91
C PRO A 178 -3.48 2.40 -13.00
N PHE A 179 -4.15 1.69 -12.09
CA PHE A 179 -5.62 1.64 -12.03
C PHE A 179 -6.20 2.99 -11.60
N ILE A 180 -5.58 3.66 -10.61
CA ILE A 180 -5.98 5.01 -10.21
C ILE A 180 -5.92 5.94 -11.43
N LYS A 181 -4.77 5.96 -12.13
CA LYS A 181 -4.60 6.86 -13.28
C LYS A 181 -5.53 6.55 -14.44
N TYR A 182 -5.91 5.29 -14.63
CA TYR A 182 -6.83 4.91 -15.69
C TYR A 182 -8.29 5.28 -15.40
N TYR A 183 -8.79 4.93 -14.19
CA TYR A 183 -10.22 5.14 -13.85
C TYR A 183 -10.51 6.54 -13.32
N LEU A 184 -9.51 7.21 -12.74
CA LEU A 184 -9.59 8.54 -12.13
C LEU A 184 -8.49 9.45 -12.71
N PRO A 185 -8.52 9.75 -14.01
CA PRO A 185 -7.39 10.35 -14.73
C PRO A 185 -6.98 11.74 -14.22
N ASP A 186 -7.90 12.49 -13.63
CA ASP A 186 -7.67 13.84 -13.14
C ASP A 186 -7.32 13.88 -11.64
N ALA A 187 -7.49 12.77 -10.93
CA ALA A 187 -7.18 12.69 -9.51
C ALA A 187 -5.66 12.66 -9.28
N LYS A 188 -5.22 13.39 -8.24
CA LYS A 188 -3.88 13.26 -7.67
C LYS A 188 -3.78 12.01 -6.78
N THR A 189 -2.57 11.67 -6.38
CA THR A 189 -2.32 10.55 -5.46
C THR A 189 -1.50 11.00 -4.25
N ALA A 190 -1.80 10.48 -3.08
CA ALA A 190 -0.93 10.56 -1.92
C ALA A 190 -0.76 9.17 -1.32
N CYS A 191 0.47 8.65 -1.24
CA CYS A 191 0.73 7.29 -0.79
C CYS A 191 1.41 7.29 0.57
N LEU A 192 0.93 6.44 1.48
CA LEU A 192 1.54 6.18 2.78
C LEU A 192 1.78 4.68 2.94
N LEU A 193 3.03 4.28 3.12
CA LEU A 193 3.40 2.92 3.50
C LEU A 193 3.48 2.83 5.03
N VAL A 194 2.87 1.79 5.59
CA VAL A 194 2.77 1.53 7.03
C VAL A 194 3.44 0.19 7.35
N SER A 195 4.50 0.23 8.16
CA SER A 195 5.19 -0.97 8.64
C SER A 195 4.34 -1.71 9.68
N PRO A 196 4.36 -3.05 9.71
CA PRO A 196 3.76 -3.83 10.79
C PRO A 196 4.44 -3.59 12.15
N LYS A 197 5.61 -2.92 12.15
CA LYS A 197 6.35 -2.53 13.37
C LYS A 197 5.97 -1.14 13.90
N GLU A 198 5.02 -0.44 13.26
CA GLU A 198 4.55 0.85 13.75
C GLU A 198 3.83 0.69 15.09
N LYS A 199 3.66 1.81 15.80
CA LYS A 199 3.02 1.80 17.13
C LYS A 199 1.54 1.44 17.02
N ALA A 200 1.04 0.78 18.06
CA ALA A 200 -0.36 0.32 18.12
C ALA A 200 -1.40 1.46 18.08
N ASP A 201 -1.00 2.70 18.30
CA ASP A 201 -1.88 3.87 18.20
C ASP A 201 -2.04 4.40 16.77
N ILE A 202 -1.31 3.84 15.80
CA ILE A 202 -1.36 4.32 14.40
C ILE A 202 -2.74 4.23 13.76
N PRO A 203 -3.59 3.21 13.97
CA PRO A 203 -4.90 3.16 13.35
C PRO A 203 -5.79 4.34 13.75
N GLU A 204 -5.75 4.73 15.03
CA GLU A 204 -6.52 5.89 15.51
C GLU A 204 -5.95 7.19 14.94
N ARG A 205 -4.64 7.44 15.09
CA ARG A 205 -3.99 8.67 14.60
C ARG A 205 -4.14 8.86 13.10
N LEU A 206 -4.01 7.78 12.33
CA LEU A 206 -4.14 7.82 10.87
C LEU A 206 -5.61 8.05 10.47
N SER A 207 -6.56 7.36 11.10
CA SER A 207 -7.99 7.57 10.79
C SER A 207 -8.46 8.99 11.12
N GLU A 208 -7.94 9.61 12.20
CA GLU A 208 -8.20 11.02 12.53
C GLU A 208 -7.64 11.96 11.46
N LEU A 209 -6.38 11.74 11.05
CA LEU A 209 -5.77 12.55 10.00
C LEU A 209 -6.50 12.43 8.66
N LEU A 210 -6.86 11.21 8.25
CA LEU A 210 -7.61 10.98 7.01
C LEU A 210 -9.01 11.62 7.07
N TYR A 211 -9.66 11.58 8.23
CA TYR A 211 -10.92 12.30 8.45
C TYR A 211 -10.74 13.82 8.34
N GLU A 212 -9.68 14.39 8.94
CA GLU A 212 -9.36 15.82 8.79
C GLU A 212 -9.13 16.19 7.32
N ILE A 213 -8.42 15.37 6.56
CA ILE A 213 -8.19 15.54 5.12
C ILE A 213 -9.53 15.56 4.36
N SER A 214 -10.44 14.64 4.69
CA SER A 214 -11.77 14.57 4.03
C SER A 214 -12.63 15.81 4.22
N GLN A 215 -12.38 16.58 5.28
CA GLN A 215 -13.10 17.85 5.51
C GLN A 215 -12.58 19.00 4.64
N LYS A 216 -11.42 18.83 4.01
CA LYS A 216 -10.75 19.86 3.21
C LYS A 216 -10.71 19.54 1.72
N LYS A 217 -10.69 18.25 1.36
CA LYS A 217 -10.55 17.77 -0.02
C LYS A 217 -11.51 16.62 -0.31
N LYS A 218 -11.90 16.51 -1.56
CA LYS A 218 -12.73 15.41 -2.06
C LYS A 218 -11.85 14.20 -2.34
N CYS A 219 -11.67 13.35 -1.35
CA CYS A 219 -10.79 12.20 -1.44
C CYS A 219 -11.55 10.88 -1.61
N LEU A 220 -10.93 9.95 -2.32
CA LEU A 220 -11.15 8.51 -2.19
C LEU A 220 -10.03 7.95 -1.32
N PHE A 221 -10.37 7.23 -0.24
CA PHE A 221 -9.38 6.57 0.61
C PHE A 221 -9.29 5.10 0.22
N ALA A 222 -8.17 4.71 -0.38
CA ALA A 222 -7.89 3.36 -0.81
C ALA A 222 -6.91 2.67 0.15
N PHE A 223 -7.20 1.43 0.50
CA PHE A 223 -6.36 0.60 1.35
C PHE A 223 -5.94 -0.64 0.57
N SER A 224 -4.64 -0.79 0.40
CA SER A 224 -4.02 -1.91 -0.28
C SER A 224 -3.77 -3.02 0.73
N ILE A 225 -4.52 -4.12 0.67
CA ILE A 225 -4.52 -5.15 1.71
C ILE A 225 -4.75 -6.52 1.10
N ASP A 226 -3.82 -7.44 1.34
CA ASP A 226 -4.03 -8.87 1.12
C ASP A 226 -4.44 -9.54 2.44
N PHE A 227 -5.25 -10.61 2.33
CA PHE A 227 -5.81 -11.29 3.50
C PHE A 227 -5.04 -12.58 3.82
N SER A 228 -5.69 -13.63 4.29
CA SER A 228 -5.02 -14.85 4.74
C SER A 228 -3.87 -15.29 3.83
N HIS A 229 -2.68 -15.52 4.42
CA HIS A 229 -1.47 -15.85 3.66
C HIS A 229 -0.93 -17.24 4.01
N TYR A 230 -0.46 -17.95 2.98
CA TYR A 230 0.30 -19.20 3.10
C TYR A 230 -0.43 -20.31 3.86
N LEU A 231 -1.75 -20.34 3.79
CA LEU A 231 -2.59 -21.32 4.48
C LEU A 231 -3.18 -22.34 3.51
N ASP A 232 -3.50 -23.52 4.05
CA ASP A 232 -4.41 -24.43 3.35
C ASP A 232 -5.77 -23.75 3.15
N PRO A 233 -6.48 -24.00 2.03
CA PRO A 233 -7.77 -23.34 1.76
C PRO A 233 -8.82 -23.48 2.85
N PHE A 234 -8.82 -24.57 3.61
CA PHE A 234 -9.75 -24.75 4.72
C PHE A 234 -9.44 -23.81 5.87
N ASP A 235 -8.15 -23.71 6.23
CA ASP A 235 -7.68 -22.80 7.29
C ASP A 235 -7.82 -21.34 6.85
N ALA A 236 -7.48 -21.02 5.58
CA ALA A 236 -7.68 -19.69 5.00
C ALA A 236 -9.15 -19.26 5.12
N ASN A 237 -10.10 -20.10 4.71
CA ASN A 237 -11.54 -19.78 4.81
C ASN A 237 -12.00 -19.53 6.26
N ALA A 238 -11.41 -20.23 7.25
CA ALA A 238 -11.76 -20.01 8.66
C ALA A 238 -11.29 -18.62 9.13
N HIS A 239 -10.06 -18.24 8.81
CA HIS A 239 -9.50 -16.93 9.11
C HIS A 239 -10.17 -15.80 8.31
N ASP A 240 -10.48 -16.04 7.05
CA ASP A 240 -11.22 -15.12 6.20
C ASP A 240 -12.60 -14.80 6.77
N LYS A 241 -13.32 -15.83 7.26
CA LYS A 241 -14.60 -15.63 7.93
C LYS A 241 -14.44 -14.79 9.21
N GLU A 242 -13.42 -15.06 9.98
CA GLU A 242 -13.12 -14.30 11.20
C GLU A 242 -12.88 -12.84 10.89
N THR A 243 -12.08 -12.56 9.83
CA THR A 243 -11.77 -11.21 9.38
C THR A 243 -13.01 -10.51 8.82
N TYR A 244 -13.79 -11.20 8.00
CA TYR A 244 -15.06 -10.71 7.47
C TYR A 244 -16.03 -10.28 8.58
N ASP A 245 -16.23 -11.15 9.58
CA ASP A 245 -17.12 -10.87 10.70
C ASP A 245 -16.64 -9.64 11.51
N ALA A 246 -15.31 -9.51 11.74
CA ALA A 246 -14.73 -8.39 12.48
C ALA A 246 -14.87 -7.06 11.71
N VAL A 247 -14.64 -7.07 10.39
CA VAL A 247 -14.78 -5.86 9.54
C VAL A 247 -16.23 -5.38 9.53
N LEU A 248 -17.19 -6.27 9.28
CA LEU A 248 -18.60 -5.89 9.17
C LEU A 248 -19.23 -5.52 10.51
N SER A 249 -18.72 -6.04 11.62
CA SER A 249 -19.17 -5.65 12.97
C SER A 249 -18.48 -4.39 13.51
N GLY A 250 -17.44 -3.85 12.81
CA GLY A 250 -16.67 -2.72 13.30
C GLY A 250 -15.73 -3.04 14.47
N ASP A 251 -15.37 -4.32 14.68
CA ASP A 251 -14.54 -4.77 15.80
C ASP A 251 -13.06 -4.50 15.53
N THR A 252 -12.68 -3.22 15.61
CA THR A 252 -11.29 -2.78 15.40
C THR A 252 -10.33 -3.35 16.44
N GLY A 253 -10.80 -3.55 17.67
CA GLY A 253 -9.98 -4.16 18.72
C GLY A 253 -9.56 -5.58 18.37
N ARG A 254 -10.44 -6.38 17.75
CA ARG A 254 -10.12 -7.71 17.26
C ARG A 254 -9.18 -7.65 16.05
N ILE A 255 -9.45 -6.76 15.10
CA ILE A 255 -8.63 -6.58 13.89
C ILE A 255 -7.18 -6.27 14.23
N GLU A 256 -6.93 -5.40 15.19
CA GLU A 256 -5.57 -4.98 15.60
C GLU A 256 -4.73 -6.12 16.20
N HIS A 257 -5.36 -7.23 16.59
CA HIS A 257 -4.69 -8.44 17.08
C HIS A 257 -4.53 -9.54 16.00
N PHE A 258 -4.98 -9.30 14.78
CA PHE A 258 -4.81 -10.24 13.69
C PHE A 258 -3.33 -10.41 13.31
N THR A 259 -3.04 -11.51 12.65
CA THR A 259 -1.72 -11.88 12.14
C THR A 259 -1.82 -12.13 10.63
N ASN A 260 -0.72 -12.45 9.98
CA ASN A 260 -0.69 -12.85 8.57
C ASN A 260 -1.64 -14.02 8.22
N SER A 261 -2.07 -14.79 9.22
CA SER A 261 -3.12 -15.80 9.00
C SER A 261 -4.48 -15.18 8.69
N ASN A 262 -4.71 -13.91 9.02
CA ASN A 262 -5.93 -13.16 8.77
C ASN A 262 -5.72 -12.08 7.71
N VAL A 263 -4.66 -11.26 7.88
CA VAL A 263 -4.41 -10.07 7.07
C VAL A 263 -2.95 -9.64 7.19
N ASP A 264 -2.34 -9.17 6.12
CA ASP A 264 -0.95 -8.71 6.09
C ASP A 264 -0.72 -7.42 6.89
N THR A 265 -1.73 -6.58 6.98
CA THR A 265 -1.65 -5.28 7.66
C THR A 265 -2.88 -4.98 8.51
N PRO A 266 -2.95 -5.53 9.74
CA PRO A 266 -4.08 -5.30 10.65
C PRO A 266 -4.33 -3.81 10.93
N TYR A 267 -3.27 -3.00 10.99
CA TYR A 267 -3.37 -1.57 11.28
C TYR A 267 -4.02 -0.79 10.14
N CYS A 268 -3.71 -1.11 8.88
CA CYS A 268 -4.39 -0.48 7.75
C CYS A 268 -5.87 -0.90 7.68
N LEU A 269 -6.18 -2.17 7.96
CA LEU A 269 -7.56 -2.64 7.98
C LEU A 269 -8.37 -2.01 9.12
N SER A 270 -7.78 -1.87 10.32
CA SER A 270 -8.40 -1.15 11.43
C SER A 270 -8.62 0.33 11.10
N THR A 271 -7.64 0.97 10.43
CA THR A 271 -7.77 2.36 9.97
C THR A 271 -8.93 2.51 8.98
N PHE A 272 -9.11 1.59 8.03
CA PHE A 272 -10.23 1.59 7.10
C PHE A 272 -11.58 1.56 7.84
N VAL A 273 -11.74 0.65 8.80
CA VAL A 273 -12.99 0.50 9.56
C VAL A 273 -13.28 1.77 10.38
N ARG A 274 -12.28 2.29 11.12
CA ARG A 274 -12.41 3.52 11.91
C ARG A 274 -12.73 4.74 11.04
N LEU A 275 -12.08 4.85 9.88
CA LEU A 275 -12.33 5.96 8.94
C LEU A 275 -13.73 5.87 8.35
N SER A 276 -14.17 4.67 7.98
CA SER A 276 -15.54 4.45 7.48
C SER A 276 -16.59 4.93 8.49
N GLU A 277 -16.42 4.58 9.77
CA GLU A 277 -17.31 5.05 10.85
C GLU A 277 -17.30 6.58 10.98
N LYS A 278 -16.08 7.19 11.03
CA LYS A 278 -15.93 8.66 11.12
C LYS A 278 -16.60 9.40 9.95
N LEU A 279 -16.58 8.80 8.75
CA LEU A 279 -17.20 9.36 7.55
C LEU A 279 -18.71 9.08 7.46
N GLY A 280 -19.28 8.29 8.37
CA GLY A 280 -20.67 7.84 8.32
C GLY A 280 -20.95 6.90 7.15
N GLY A 281 -19.95 6.13 6.72
CA GLY A 281 -20.06 5.16 5.65
C GLY A 281 -20.59 3.80 6.14
N ASN A 282 -21.24 3.08 5.24
CA ASN A 282 -21.64 1.70 5.44
C ASN A 282 -20.67 0.76 4.71
N ILE A 283 -20.09 -0.21 5.43
CA ILE A 283 -19.13 -1.16 4.85
C ILE A 283 -19.89 -2.37 4.29
N VAL A 284 -19.59 -2.70 3.04
CA VAL A 284 -20.06 -3.93 2.39
C VAL A 284 -18.87 -4.73 1.87
N SER A 285 -18.99 -6.07 1.89
CA SER A 285 -18.06 -6.95 1.19
C SER A 285 -18.56 -7.09 -0.25
N ALA A 286 -17.85 -6.48 -1.18
CA ALA A 286 -18.25 -6.39 -2.58
C ALA A 286 -17.79 -7.61 -3.39
N ASP A 287 -16.61 -8.16 -3.07
CA ASP A 287 -16.06 -9.36 -3.71
C ASP A 287 -15.08 -10.08 -2.79
N ASN A 288 -14.84 -11.36 -3.07
CA ASN A 288 -13.79 -12.13 -2.41
C ASN A 288 -13.28 -13.29 -3.28
N GLY A 289 -12.12 -13.79 -2.94
CA GLY A 289 -11.52 -14.96 -3.59
C GLY A 289 -10.16 -15.28 -2.98
N ASN A 290 -9.48 -16.22 -3.61
CA ASN A 290 -8.10 -16.56 -3.25
C ASN A 290 -7.31 -16.92 -4.50
N THR A 291 -6.01 -17.17 -4.35
CA THR A 291 -5.06 -17.37 -5.45
C THR A 291 -5.56 -18.35 -6.51
N TYR A 292 -6.19 -19.47 -6.12
CA TYR A 292 -6.68 -20.44 -7.10
C TYR A 292 -8.03 -20.06 -7.70
N THR A 293 -8.93 -19.43 -6.94
CA THR A 293 -10.25 -19.03 -7.46
C THR A 293 -10.15 -17.88 -8.44
N VAL A 294 -9.37 -16.85 -8.12
CA VAL A 294 -9.13 -15.70 -9.02
C VAL A 294 -8.35 -16.10 -10.27
N GLY A 295 -7.47 -17.09 -10.17
CA GLY A 295 -6.73 -17.67 -11.31
C GLY A 295 -7.55 -18.64 -12.14
N CYS A 296 -8.77 -19.04 -11.72
CA CYS A 296 -9.57 -20.11 -12.31
C CYS A 296 -8.78 -21.42 -12.43
N ILE A 297 -7.92 -21.73 -11.45
CA ILE A 297 -7.05 -22.92 -11.40
C ILE A 297 -7.58 -23.84 -10.31
N PRO A 298 -7.82 -25.13 -10.58
CA PRO A 298 -8.19 -26.07 -9.51
C PRO A 298 -7.11 -26.15 -8.44
N TYR A 299 -7.53 -26.10 -7.17
CA TYR A 299 -6.59 -26.23 -6.08
C TYR A 299 -5.92 -27.60 -6.07
N SER A 300 -4.59 -27.61 -5.97
CA SER A 300 -3.82 -28.79 -5.59
C SER A 300 -2.57 -28.37 -4.81
N ARG A 301 -2.17 -29.16 -3.82
CA ARG A 301 -1.01 -28.84 -2.99
C ARG A 301 0.30 -28.80 -3.81
N SER A 302 0.35 -29.46 -4.95
CA SER A 302 1.51 -29.41 -5.85
C SER A 302 1.59 -28.13 -6.67
N GLN A 303 0.46 -27.45 -6.92
CA GLN A 303 0.40 -26.16 -7.61
C GLN A 303 0.53 -24.97 -6.63
N PHE A 304 0.09 -25.18 -5.39
CA PHE A 304 0.14 -24.17 -4.31
C PHE A 304 0.87 -24.77 -3.10
N PRO A 305 2.18 -25.07 -3.21
CA PRO A 305 2.93 -25.73 -2.15
C PRO A 305 3.02 -24.90 -0.87
N ASP A 306 3.01 -23.58 -1.02
CA ASP A 306 3.08 -22.61 0.07
C ASP A 306 1.68 -22.18 0.57
N GLY A 307 0.62 -22.84 0.10
CA GLY A 307 -0.75 -22.47 0.45
C GLY A 307 -1.33 -21.40 -0.46
N VAL A 308 -2.40 -20.76 0.00
CA VAL A 308 -3.14 -19.72 -0.74
C VAL A 308 -3.02 -18.37 -0.04
N THR A 309 -3.20 -17.31 -0.83
CA THR A 309 -3.47 -15.96 -0.34
C THR A 309 -4.91 -15.62 -0.66
N SER A 310 -5.62 -15.05 0.29
CA SER A 310 -7.01 -14.61 0.13
C SER A 310 -7.10 -13.13 -0.19
N TYR A 311 -8.18 -12.74 -0.83
CA TYR A 311 -8.45 -11.38 -1.29
C TYR A 311 -9.90 -11.01 -0.99
N PHE A 312 -10.11 -9.78 -0.53
CA PHE A 312 -11.42 -9.16 -0.41
C PHE A 312 -11.45 -7.80 -1.08
N VAL A 313 -12.61 -7.41 -1.55
CA VAL A 313 -12.96 -6.03 -1.83
C VAL A 313 -14.00 -5.61 -0.80
N PHE A 314 -13.62 -4.70 0.09
CA PHE A 314 -14.57 -4.02 0.96
C PHE A 314 -14.76 -2.58 0.45
N LEU A 315 -16.00 -2.13 0.42
CA LEU A 315 -16.35 -0.76 0.07
C LEU A 315 -17.12 -0.12 1.21
N SER A 316 -16.76 1.11 1.52
CA SER A 316 -17.53 1.98 2.40
C SER A 316 -18.17 3.07 1.56
N SER A 317 -19.49 3.13 1.55
CA SER A 317 -20.26 4.11 0.79
C SER A 317 -21.29 4.82 1.67
N ARG A 318 -21.75 5.98 1.20
CA ARG A 318 -22.79 6.74 1.86
C ARG A 318 -23.83 7.19 0.83
N GLY A 319 -25.10 6.86 1.08
CA GLY A 319 -26.23 7.34 0.29
C GLY A 319 -26.29 8.87 0.24
N SER A 320 -26.83 9.40 -0.84
CA SER A 320 -27.19 10.82 -0.91
C SER A 320 -28.34 11.05 0.09
N ASP A 321 -28.15 12.01 0.99
CA ASP A 321 -29.22 12.53 1.86
C ASP A 321 -30.35 13.18 1.06
#